data_5219b5d12fbd3dd8759005f422aa9ffe
#
_entry.id   5219b5d12fbd3dd8759005f422aa9ffe
#
_cell.length_a   1.000
_cell.length_b   1.000
_cell.length_c   1.000
_cell.angle_alpha   90.00
_cell.angle_beta   90.00
_cell.angle_gamma   90.00
#
_symmetry.space_group_name_H-M   'P 1'
#
loop_
_entity.id
_entity.type
_entity.pdbx_description
1 polymer ?
#
loop_
_entity_poly.entity_id
_entity_poly.type
_entity_poly.pdbx_seq_one_letter_code
_entity_poly.pdbx_strand_id
1 'polypeptide(L)'
;MRLVPSTGLLLAGLLLGGCASRWQDLFVSYSDQMVPLRNQLLLGHAAEALPKVHESAPGDDTYVLDQLERGRIAWLAGQDGASKQGFAAADSRLVWEDNQSQYRLSRGLAQAGSLLTNDQTMAYRTPDYERTMLHHYLALNYLQRGDAEGALVEVRRANQVQERALKARAGEVRKAKEESEEAAADGNMRQLMSRGAPELDRLIGQVKNGFQNAYTFYFSGVLYEAAGDLNDAWVDYQRGYQIAPDNRSLQDALLRLAWLRGSADELRA
;
A
#
# COMPACT_ATOMS: atom_id res chain seq x y z
N MET A 1 58.13 49.52 -2.08
CA MET A 1 57.78 48.30 -1.34
C MET A 1 56.37 48.47 -0.83
N ARG A 2 55.37 48.01 -1.55
CA ARG A 2 53.93 48.12 -1.16
C ARG A 2 53.36 46.69 -0.93
N LEU A 3 53.02 46.44 0.30
CA LEU A 3 52.31 45.23 0.74
C LEU A 3 50.81 45.27 0.29
N VAL A 4 50.34 44.23 -0.41
CA VAL A 4 48.97 44.02 -0.77
C VAL A 4 48.37 43.03 0.27
N PRO A 5 47.25 43.33 0.90
CA PRO A 5 46.67 42.43 1.89
C PRO A 5 45.91 41.27 1.25
N SER A 6 46.17 40.08 1.75
CA SER A 6 45.53 38.80 1.41
C SER A 6 44.14 38.67 2.07
N THR A 7 43.10 39.22 1.47
CA THR A 7 41.69 39.15 1.92
C THR A 7 40.83 38.18 1.09
N GLY A 8 41.45 37.36 0.22
CA GLY A 8 40.72 36.47 -0.71
C GLY A 8 40.46 35.05 -0.22
N LEU A 9 40.96 34.59 0.95
CA LEU A 9 40.94 33.18 1.33
C LEU A 9 39.86 32.78 2.35
N LEU A 10 39.09 33.74 2.88
CA LEU A 10 38.09 33.47 3.93
C LEU A 10 36.63 33.28 3.41
N LEU A 11 36.39 33.51 2.12
CA LEU A 11 35.02 33.38 1.56
C LEU A 11 34.75 32.04 0.89
N ALA A 12 35.77 31.20 0.65
CA ALA A 12 35.63 29.90 0.01
C ALA A 12 35.23 28.74 0.99
N GLY A 13 35.36 28.98 2.30
CA GLY A 13 35.11 27.96 3.33
C GLY A 13 33.63 27.80 3.77
N LEU A 14 32.76 28.75 3.42
CA LEU A 14 31.36 28.77 3.90
C LEU A 14 30.35 28.08 2.96
N LEU A 15 30.77 27.64 1.79
CA LEU A 15 29.86 26.95 0.82
C LEU A 15 29.96 25.43 0.84
N LEU A 16 30.78 24.80 1.68
CA LEU A 16 30.97 23.37 1.76
C LEU A 16 30.21 22.70 2.94
N GLY A 17 29.52 23.48 3.78
CA GLY A 17 28.81 22.95 4.96
C GLY A 17 27.41 22.39 4.71
N GLY A 18 26.85 22.53 3.52
CA GLY A 18 25.46 22.21 3.25
C GLY A 18 25.15 20.83 2.67
N CYS A 19 26.15 20.05 2.25
CA CYS A 19 25.94 18.78 1.54
C CYS A 19 26.42 17.53 2.28
N ALA A 20 26.94 17.63 3.50
CA ALA A 20 27.55 16.49 4.20
C ALA A 20 26.51 15.48 4.74
N SER A 21 25.28 15.92 5.01
CA SER A 21 24.23 15.03 5.55
C SER A 21 23.57 14.13 4.48
N ARG A 22 23.61 14.49 3.20
CA ARG A 22 22.99 13.70 2.11
C ARG A 22 23.82 12.50 1.62
N TRP A 23 25.14 12.51 1.83
CA TRP A 23 26.01 11.43 1.36
C TRP A 23 25.98 10.17 2.23
N GLN A 24 25.63 10.31 3.51
CA GLN A 24 25.48 9.16 4.42
C GLN A 24 24.19 8.38 4.16
N ASP A 25 23.14 9.05 3.70
CA ASP A 25 21.83 8.43 3.43
C ASP A 25 21.82 7.58 2.14
N LEU A 26 22.77 7.79 1.23
CA LEU A 26 22.89 7.04 -0.03
C LEU A 26 23.29 5.56 0.14
N PHE A 27 23.82 5.18 1.31
CA PHE A 27 24.32 3.81 1.57
C PHE A 27 23.56 3.09 2.68
N VAL A 28 22.59 3.75 3.33
CA VAL A 28 21.77 3.15 4.38
C VAL A 28 20.46 2.69 3.75
N SER A 29 20.14 1.41 3.87
CA SER A 29 18.86 0.90 3.36
C SER A 29 17.69 1.58 4.07
N TYR A 30 16.56 1.75 3.39
CA TYR A 30 15.34 2.29 4.02
C TYR A 30 14.96 1.51 5.30
N SER A 31 15.14 0.19 5.28
CA SER A 31 14.91 -0.68 6.45
C SER A 31 15.74 -0.26 7.66
N ASP A 32 17.00 0.10 7.45
CA ASP A 32 17.91 0.50 8.53
C ASP A 32 17.56 1.89 9.08
N GLN A 33 17.14 2.82 8.20
CA GLN A 33 16.64 4.12 8.61
C GLN A 33 15.39 4.01 9.49
N MET A 34 14.55 3.00 9.25
CA MET A 34 13.33 2.75 10.02
C MET A 34 13.53 2.02 11.35
N VAL A 35 14.73 1.46 11.64
CA VAL A 35 14.99 0.75 12.90
C VAL A 35 14.75 1.62 14.14
N PRO A 36 15.24 2.86 14.24
CA PRO A 36 14.99 3.71 15.40
C PRO A 36 13.51 4.04 15.60
N LEU A 37 12.78 4.30 14.49
CA LEU A 37 11.33 4.55 14.56
C LEU A 37 10.57 3.30 15.01
N ARG A 38 10.91 2.14 14.45
CA ARG A 38 10.29 0.87 14.80
C ARG A 38 10.47 0.54 16.28
N ASN A 39 11.66 0.79 16.84
CA ASN A 39 11.92 0.60 18.26
C ASN A 39 11.07 1.53 19.13
N GLN A 40 10.91 2.80 18.75
CA GLN A 40 10.02 3.74 19.47
C GLN A 40 8.56 3.26 19.42
N LEU A 41 8.09 2.79 18.26
CA LEU A 41 6.72 2.27 18.09
C LEU A 41 6.47 1.02 18.92
N LEU A 42 7.45 0.10 19.01
CA LEU A 42 7.36 -1.10 19.84
C LEU A 42 7.26 -0.78 21.34
N LEU A 43 7.84 0.35 21.77
CA LEU A 43 7.73 0.87 23.13
C LEU A 43 6.46 1.69 23.38
N GLY A 44 5.60 1.89 22.37
CA GLY A 44 4.40 2.71 22.47
C GLY A 44 4.65 4.21 22.35
N HIS A 45 5.85 4.62 21.96
CA HIS A 45 6.29 6.04 21.91
C HIS A 45 6.05 6.66 20.52
N ALA A 46 4.86 6.51 19.95
CA ALA A 46 4.53 6.99 18.61
C ALA A 46 4.66 8.53 18.48
N ALA A 47 4.29 9.28 19.52
CA ALA A 47 4.42 10.74 19.52
C ALA A 47 5.89 11.21 19.41
N GLU A 48 6.82 10.45 19.97
CA GLU A 48 8.26 10.75 19.94
C GLU A 48 8.90 10.26 18.61
N ALA A 49 8.28 9.28 17.94
CA ALA A 49 8.72 8.78 16.66
C ALA A 49 8.31 9.73 15.51
N LEU A 50 7.16 10.37 15.60
CA LEU A 50 6.60 11.20 14.52
C LEU A 50 7.55 12.29 13.99
N PRO A 51 8.24 13.10 14.81
CA PRO A 51 9.17 14.12 14.33
C PRO A 51 10.47 13.54 13.70
N LYS A 52 10.68 12.22 13.81
CA LYS A 52 11.85 11.53 13.25
C LYS A 52 11.57 10.89 11.90
N VAL A 53 10.31 10.94 11.43
CA VAL A 53 9.97 10.47 10.08
C VAL A 53 10.66 11.38 9.07
N HIS A 54 11.27 10.77 8.08
CA HIS A 54 11.92 11.51 7.00
C HIS A 54 10.92 12.43 6.29
N GLU A 55 11.35 13.64 5.95
CA GLU A 55 10.56 14.60 5.19
C GLU A 55 11.19 14.78 3.81
N SER A 56 10.56 14.20 2.80
CA SER A 56 10.92 14.37 1.39
C SER A 56 10.05 15.45 0.73
N ALA A 57 10.56 16.06 -0.33
CA ALA A 57 9.81 16.99 -1.15
C ALA A 57 8.78 16.24 -2.03
N PRO A 58 7.68 16.88 -2.45
CA PRO A 58 6.64 16.22 -3.27
C PRO A 58 7.13 15.61 -4.59
N GLY A 59 8.31 16.00 -5.07
CA GLY A 59 8.94 15.46 -6.27
C GLY A 59 9.88 14.28 -6.04
N ASP A 60 10.19 13.97 -4.79
CA ASP A 60 11.15 12.92 -4.45
C ASP A 60 10.53 11.52 -4.61
N ASP A 61 11.36 10.55 -4.92
CA ASP A 61 10.96 9.15 -5.17
C ASP A 61 10.40 8.46 -3.92
N THR A 62 10.77 8.91 -2.71
CA THR A 62 10.30 8.37 -1.43
C THR A 62 9.09 9.12 -0.85
N TYR A 63 8.64 10.20 -1.49
CA TYR A 63 7.61 11.09 -0.93
C TYR A 63 6.35 10.34 -0.48
N VAL A 64 5.81 9.46 -1.33
CA VAL A 64 4.60 8.69 -0.98
C VAL A 64 4.85 7.82 0.25
N LEU A 65 5.99 7.13 0.30
CA LEU A 65 6.36 6.26 1.41
C LEU A 65 6.46 7.05 2.73
N ASP A 66 7.17 8.19 2.70
CA ASP A 66 7.33 9.05 3.88
C ASP A 66 5.99 9.60 4.38
N GLN A 67 5.07 9.96 3.46
CA GLN A 67 3.73 10.41 3.82
C GLN A 67 2.85 9.27 4.39
N LEU A 68 2.97 8.04 3.88
CA LEU A 68 2.29 6.88 4.44
C LEU A 68 2.77 6.56 5.86
N GLU A 69 4.09 6.55 6.08
CA GLU A 69 4.67 6.33 7.41
C GLU A 69 4.29 7.45 8.39
N ARG A 70 4.36 8.70 7.95
CA ARG A 70 3.94 9.86 8.75
C ARG A 70 2.47 9.76 9.13
N GLY A 71 1.60 9.44 8.18
CA GLY A 71 0.16 9.26 8.42
C GLY A 71 -0.11 8.18 9.46
N ARG A 72 0.55 7.01 9.32
CA ARG A 72 0.39 5.88 10.23
C ARG A 72 0.91 6.18 11.63
N ILE A 73 2.12 6.75 11.74
CA ILE A 73 2.71 7.08 13.05
C ILE A 73 1.90 8.17 13.75
N ALA A 74 1.42 9.18 13.01
CA ALA A 74 0.54 10.20 13.55
C ALA A 74 -0.78 9.60 14.08
N TRP A 75 -1.36 8.63 13.38
CA TRP A 75 -2.55 7.91 13.83
C TRP A 75 -2.28 7.17 15.15
N LEU A 76 -1.16 6.43 15.23
CA LEU A 76 -0.75 5.74 16.47
C LEU A 76 -0.46 6.71 17.62
N ALA A 77 -0.04 7.94 17.32
CA ALA A 77 0.20 8.99 18.29
C ALA A 77 -1.08 9.75 18.70
N GLY A 78 -2.27 9.39 18.18
CA GLY A 78 -3.53 10.09 18.41
C GLY A 78 -3.58 11.48 17.77
N GLN A 79 -2.73 11.75 16.77
CA GLN A 79 -2.68 13.02 16.06
C GLN A 79 -3.47 12.94 14.75
N ASP A 80 -4.80 12.87 14.84
CA ASP A 80 -5.72 12.63 13.72
C ASP A 80 -5.56 13.63 12.58
N GLY A 81 -5.32 14.91 12.91
CA GLY A 81 -5.08 15.95 11.92
C GLY A 81 -3.85 15.69 11.06
N ALA A 82 -2.72 15.36 11.69
CA ALA A 82 -1.47 15.03 11.02
C ALA A 82 -1.58 13.71 10.26
N SER A 83 -2.28 12.72 10.83
CA SER A 83 -2.57 11.46 10.16
C SER A 83 -3.33 11.66 8.85
N LYS A 84 -4.48 12.36 8.90
CA LYS A 84 -5.27 12.68 7.70
C LYS A 84 -4.45 13.44 6.66
N GLN A 85 -3.65 14.42 7.09
CA GLN A 85 -2.80 15.21 6.19
C GLN A 85 -1.78 14.33 5.46
N GLY A 86 -1.07 13.45 6.17
CA GLY A 86 -0.09 12.54 5.57
C GLY A 86 -0.73 11.62 4.53
N PHE A 87 -1.81 10.93 4.90
CA PHE A 87 -2.49 10.04 3.95
C PHE A 87 -3.11 10.77 2.76
N ALA A 88 -3.68 11.97 2.96
CA ALA A 88 -4.22 12.77 1.85
C ALA A 88 -3.12 13.28 0.91
N ALA A 89 -1.95 13.60 1.42
CA ALA A 89 -0.80 13.98 0.62
C ALA A 89 -0.28 12.80 -0.23
N ALA A 90 -0.18 11.60 0.37
CA ALA A 90 0.16 10.38 -0.34
C ALA A 90 -0.86 10.06 -1.45
N ASP A 91 -2.16 10.12 -1.14
CA ASP A 91 -3.24 9.86 -2.10
C ASP A 91 -3.19 10.83 -3.29
N SER A 92 -3.03 12.12 -3.02
CA SER A 92 -2.94 13.15 -4.07
C SER A 92 -1.77 12.90 -5.02
N ARG A 93 -0.63 12.47 -4.48
CA ARG A 93 0.55 12.11 -5.29
C ARG A 93 0.30 10.86 -6.13
N LEU A 94 -0.28 9.81 -5.55
CA LEU A 94 -0.62 8.57 -6.26
C LEU A 94 -1.62 8.81 -7.39
N VAL A 95 -2.64 9.63 -7.17
CA VAL A 95 -3.60 10.02 -8.23
C VAL A 95 -2.89 10.76 -9.36
N TRP A 96 -1.96 11.66 -9.03
CA TRP A 96 -1.16 12.38 -10.03
C TRP A 96 -0.29 11.40 -10.85
N GLU A 97 0.37 10.44 -10.22
CA GLU A 97 1.21 9.42 -10.87
C GLU A 97 0.39 8.50 -11.79
N ASP A 98 -0.78 8.05 -11.33
CA ASP A 98 -1.70 7.23 -12.13
C ASP A 98 -2.15 7.99 -13.39
N ASN A 99 -2.49 9.27 -13.28
CA ASN A 99 -2.88 10.12 -14.41
C ASN A 99 -1.71 10.34 -15.40
N GLN A 100 -0.49 10.54 -14.90
CA GLN A 100 0.71 10.65 -15.74
C GLN A 100 1.00 9.35 -16.51
N SER A 101 0.83 8.20 -15.84
CA SER A 101 1.03 6.89 -16.44
C SER A 101 0.03 6.63 -17.56
N GLN A 102 -1.25 6.94 -17.35
CA GLN A 102 -2.29 6.83 -18.37
C GLN A 102 -2.02 7.75 -19.58
N TYR A 103 -1.58 8.98 -19.32
CA TYR A 103 -1.22 9.92 -20.39
C TYR A 103 -0.04 9.41 -21.24
N ARG A 104 1.00 8.83 -20.63
CA ARG A 104 2.14 8.24 -21.34
C ARG A 104 1.73 7.03 -22.18
N LEU A 105 0.88 6.15 -21.63
CA LEU A 105 0.34 4.99 -22.35
C LEU A 105 -0.50 5.42 -23.56
N SER A 106 -1.37 6.41 -23.40
CA SER A 106 -2.23 6.90 -24.49
C SER A 106 -1.44 7.52 -25.66
N ARG A 107 -0.22 8.01 -25.39
CA ARG A 107 0.68 8.58 -26.41
C ARG A 107 1.71 7.60 -26.98
N GLY A 108 1.66 6.31 -26.62
CA GLY A 108 2.62 5.29 -27.13
C GLY A 108 4.06 5.48 -26.62
N LEU A 109 4.27 6.31 -25.58
CA LEU A 109 5.59 6.64 -25.03
C LEU A 109 6.11 5.62 -24.01
N ALA A 110 5.36 4.53 -23.78
CA ALA A 110 5.66 3.58 -22.71
C ALA A 110 6.90 2.70 -22.95
N GLN A 111 7.40 2.59 -24.20
CA GLN A 111 8.47 1.65 -24.54
C GLN A 111 9.90 2.21 -24.46
N ALA A 112 10.10 3.52 -24.33
CA ALA A 112 11.44 4.10 -24.41
C ALA A 112 12.19 4.20 -23.06
N GLY A 113 11.53 4.00 -21.93
CA GLY A 113 12.09 4.26 -20.60
C GLY A 113 12.51 3.04 -19.76
N SER A 114 12.18 1.82 -20.19
CA SER A 114 12.35 0.64 -19.31
C SER A 114 13.71 -0.07 -19.39
N LEU A 115 14.61 0.37 -20.27
CA LEU A 115 15.86 -0.37 -20.55
C LEU A 115 17.12 0.11 -19.83
N LEU A 116 17.07 1.16 -19.01
CA LEU A 116 18.29 1.80 -18.47
C LEU A 116 18.31 2.10 -16.99
N THR A 117 17.42 1.58 -16.16
CA THR A 117 17.44 1.90 -14.72
C THR A 117 17.85 0.69 -13.90
N ASN A 118 18.98 0.84 -13.20
CA ASN A 118 19.42 -0.03 -12.12
C ASN A 118 18.36 -0.04 -10.99
N ASP A 119 18.04 -1.21 -10.43
CA ASP A 119 17.00 -1.41 -9.38
C ASP A 119 17.13 -0.48 -8.16
N GLN A 120 18.31 0.09 -7.93
CA GLN A 120 18.57 1.02 -6.82
C GLN A 120 18.12 2.46 -7.07
N THR A 121 17.71 2.80 -8.29
CA THR A 121 17.24 4.15 -8.69
C THR A 121 15.77 4.18 -9.08
N MET A 122 15.02 3.11 -8.84
CA MET A 122 13.58 3.09 -9.14
C MET A 122 12.80 3.82 -8.05
N ALA A 123 11.97 4.79 -8.47
CA ALA A 123 10.97 5.42 -7.60
C ALA A 123 10.14 4.36 -6.87
N TYR A 124 9.86 4.59 -5.60
CA TYR A 124 9.03 3.70 -4.81
C TYR A 124 7.66 3.51 -5.47
N ARG A 125 7.35 2.28 -5.83
CA ARG A 125 6.03 1.93 -6.35
C ARG A 125 5.15 1.40 -5.23
N THR A 126 4.18 2.19 -4.83
CA THR A 126 3.22 1.82 -3.78
C THR A 126 2.40 0.61 -4.21
N PRO A 127 2.54 -0.55 -3.54
CA PRO A 127 1.76 -1.74 -3.88
C PRO A 127 0.28 -1.57 -3.51
N ASP A 128 -0.60 -2.34 -4.16
CA ASP A 128 -2.04 -2.22 -3.99
C ASP A 128 -2.51 -2.42 -2.54
N TYR A 129 -1.83 -3.28 -1.76
CA TYR A 129 -2.18 -3.47 -0.35
C TYR A 129 -1.92 -2.21 0.49
N GLU A 130 -0.88 -1.43 0.20
CA GLU A 130 -0.62 -0.17 0.89
C GLU A 130 -1.60 0.92 0.46
N ARG A 131 -1.95 0.99 -0.83
CA ARG A 131 -3.02 1.87 -1.32
C ARG A 131 -4.36 1.53 -0.66
N THR A 132 -4.66 0.25 -0.48
CA THR A 132 -5.86 -0.20 0.25
C THR A 132 -5.83 0.26 1.71
N MET A 133 -4.70 0.09 2.39
CA MET A 133 -4.53 0.53 3.76
C MET A 133 -4.53 2.06 3.92
N LEU A 134 -4.03 2.81 2.95
CA LEU A 134 -4.14 4.28 2.91
C LEU A 134 -5.60 4.71 3.02
N HIS A 135 -6.48 4.18 2.17
CA HIS A 135 -7.91 4.48 2.21
C HIS A 135 -8.59 3.99 3.49
N HIS A 136 -8.15 2.84 4.02
CA HIS A 136 -8.61 2.36 5.31
C HIS A 136 -8.29 3.35 6.45
N TYR A 137 -7.05 3.85 6.53
CA TYR A 137 -6.69 4.86 7.55
C TYR A 137 -7.39 6.20 7.31
N LEU A 138 -7.62 6.62 6.07
CA LEU A 138 -8.43 7.80 5.79
C LEU A 138 -9.87 7.61 6.29
N ALA A 139 -10.48 6.44 6.08
CA ALA A 139 -11.81 6.13 6.62
C ALA A 139 -11.83 6.21 8.16
N LEU A 140 -10.82 5.66 8.84
CA LEU A 140 -10.68 5.78 10.29
C LEU A 140 -10.56 7.25 10.74
N ASN A 141 -9.77 8.07 10.05
CA ASN A 141 -9.64 9.49 10.33
C ASN A 141 -10.96 10.27 10.16
N TYR A 142 -11.79 9.87 9.17
CA TYR A 142 -13.12 10.45 8.99
C TYR A 142 -14.06 10.04 10.12
N LEU A 143 -14.05 8.76 10.54
CA LEU A 143 -14.87 8.28 11.67
C LEU A 143 -14.53 8.96 12.99
N GLN A 144 -13.25 9.18 13.29
CA GLN A 144 -12.84 9.91 14.49
C GLN A 144 -13.39 11.34 14.56
N ARG A 145 -13.75 11.92 13.41
CA ARG A 145 -14.37 13.24 13.29
C ARG A 145 -15.89 13.20 13.22
N GLY A 146 -16.49 12.00 13.32
CA GLY A 146 -17.92 11.80 13.15
C GLY A 146 -18.42 11.92 11.70
N ASP A 147 -17.51 11.91 10.71
CA ASP A 147 -17.83 12.02 9.29
C ASP A 147 -17.99 10.61 8.69
N ALA A 148 -19.17 10.02 8.85
CA ALA A 148 -19.50 8.71 8.32
C ALA A 148 -19.55 8.70 6.77
N GLU A 149 -20.00 9.78 6.14
CA GLU A 149 -20.06 9.87 4.67
C GLU A 149 -18.65 9.86 4.06
N GLY A 150 -17.74 10.66 4.62
CA GLY A 150 -16.34 10.63 4.23
C GLY A 150 -15.70 9.26 4.41
N ALA A 151 -16.01 8.57 5.50
CA ALA A 151 -15.53 7.20 5.73
C ALA A 151 -16.06 6.22 4.68
N LEU A 152 -17.33 6.30 4.30
CA LEU A 152 -17.94 5.47 3.26
C LEU A 152 -17.31 5.72 1.88
N VAL A 153 -16.93 6.96 1.56
CA VAL A 153 -16.18 7.25 0.32
C VAL A 153 -14.85 6.51 0.32
N GLU A 154 -14.12 6.57 1.42
CA GLU A 154 -12.79 5.96 1.51
C GLU A 154 -12.83 4.43 1.47
N VAL A 155 -13.81 3.77 2.10
CA VAL A 155 -13.94 2.30 1.97
C VAL A 155 -14.31 1.87 0.55
N ARG A 156 -15.13 2.64 -0.17
CA ARG A 156 -15.39 2.38 -1.61
C ARG A 156 -14.10 2.48 -2.43
N ARG A 157 -13.26 3.47 -2.16
CA ARG A 157 -11.94 3.62 -2.81
C ARG A 157 -11.01 2.46 -2.49
N ALA A 158 -10.95 2.01 -1.23
CA ALA A 158 -10.20 0.81 -0.84
C ALA A 158 -10.67 -0.43 -1.62
N ASN A 159 -11.98 -0.63 -1.74
CA ASN A 159 -12.55 -1.75 -2.49
C ASN A 159 -12.23 -1.66 -3.99
N GLN A 160 -12.26 -0.46 -4.59
CA GLN A 160 -11.86 -0.25 -5.98
C GLN A 160 -10.39 -0.57 -6.23
N VAL A 161 -9.49 -0.25 -5.29
CA VAL A 161 -8.07 -0.64 -5.37
C VAL A 161 -7.96 -2.17 -5.38
N GLN A 162 -8.63 -2.85 -4.47
CA GLN A 162 -8.61 -4.32 -4.38
C GLN A 162 -9.20 -5.00 -5.62
N GLU A 163 -10.26 -4.46 -6.20
CA GLU A 163 -10.83 -4.97 -7.45
C GLU A 163 -9.89 -4.80 -8.65
N ARG A 164 -9.23 -3.64 -8.75
CA ARG A 164 -8.22 -3.39 -9.80
C ARG A 164 -7.04 -4.36 -9.66
N ALA A 165 -6.55 -4.56 -8.44
CA ALA A 165 -5.48 -5.51 -8.14
C ALA A 165 -5.86 -6.94 -8.55
N LEU A 166 -7.07 -7.38 -8.21
CA LEU A 166 -7.58 -8.70 -8.60
C LEU A 166 -7.64 -8.87 -10.13
N LYS A 167 -8.17 -7.87 -10.84
CA LYS A 167 -8.25 -7.90 -12.31
C LYS A 167 -6.88 -7.92 -12.97
N ALA A 168 -5.92 -7.12 -12.48
CA ALA A 168 -4.56 -7.09 -12.97
C ALA A 168 -3.87 -8.44 -12.76
N ARG A 169 -3.99 -9.00 -11.55
CA ARG A 169 -3.37 -10.29 -11.20
C ARG A 169 -4.01 -11.47 -11.92
N ALA A 170 -5.32 -11.45 -12.19
CA ALA A 170 -5.97 -12.50 -12.97
C ALA A 170 -5.38 -12.60 -14.40
N GLY A 171 -5.02 -11.47 -15.00
CA GLY A 171 -4.32 -11.43 -16.28
C GLY A 171 -2.91 -12.01 -16.21
N GLU A 172 -2.13 -11.65 -15.18
CA GLU A 172 -0.78 -12.16 -14.94
C GLU A 172 -0.80 -13.68 -14.64
N VAL A 173 -1.72 -14.14 -13.80
CA VAL A 173 -1.87 -15.56 -13.46
C VAL A 173 -2.25 -16.37 -14.70
N ARG A 174 -3.17 -15.87 -15.55
CA ARG A 174 -3.53 -16.53 -16.80
C ARG A 174 -2.32 -16.63 -17.73
N LYS A 175 -1.58 -15.54 -17.91
CA LYS A 175 -0.37 -15.52 -18.75
C LYS A 175 0.71 -16.47 -18.23
N ALA A 176 0.97 -16.46 -16.91
CA ALA A 176 1.92 -17.38 -16.28
C ALA A 176 1.48 -18.86 -16.42
N LYS A 177 0.16 -19.13 -16.40
CA LYS A 177 -0.37 -20.46 -16.64
C LYS A 177 -0.18 -20.90 -18.08
N GLU A 178 -0.48 -20.05 -19.05
CA GLU A 178 -0.26 -20.28 -20.48
C GLU A 178 1.23 -20.56 -20.75
N GLU A 179 2.14 -19.73 -20.22
CA GLU A 179 3.60 -19.90 -20.31
C GLU A 179 4.07 -21.21 -19.64
N SER A 180 3.48 -21.61 -18.52
CA SER A 180 3.83 -22.85 -17.82
C SER A 180 3.30 -24.09 -18.57
N GLU A 181 2.15 -24.00 -19.22
CA GLU A 181 1.60 -25.07 -20.08
C GLU A 181 2.45 -25.26 -21.34
N GLU A 182 2.94 -24.17 -21.96
CA GLU A 182 3.88 -24.22 -23.06
C GLU A 182 5.24 -24.82 -22.63
N ALA A 183 5.79 -24.42 -21.48
CA ALA A 183 7.01 -24.97 -20.91
C ALA A 183 6.86 -26.43 -20.49
N ALA A 184 5.67 -26.86 -20.02
CA ALA A 184 5.37 -28.24 -19.65
C ALA A 184 5.21 -29.18 -20.85
N ALA A 185 5.15 -28.64 -22.08
CA ALA A 185 5.27 -29.43 -23.32
C ALA A 185 6.68 -30.00 -23.47
N ASP A 186 7.70 -29.43 -22.79
CA ASP A 186 9.04 -29.97 -22.68
C ASP A 186 9.13 -31.00 -21.54
N GLY A 187 9.30 -32.30 -21.91
CA GLY A 187 9.21 -33.45 -20.99
C GLY A 187 10.18 -33.43 -19.80
N ASN A 188 11.30 -32.70 -19.88
CA ASN A 188 12.28 -32.56 -18.79
C ASN A 188 11.80 -31.59 -17.71
N MET A 189 11.09 -30.50 -18.08
CA MET A 189 10.55 -29.53 -17.15
C MET A 189 9.39 -30.13 -16.33
N ARG A 190 8.58 -30.98 -16.96
CA ARG A 190 7.47 -31.70 -16.32
C ARG A 190 7.95 -32.61 -15.18
N GLN A 191 9.10 -33.27 -15.36
CA GLN A 191 9.68 -34.17 -14.34
C GLN A 191 10.31 -33.38 -13.17
N LEU A 192 10.83 -32.17 -13.42
CA LEU A 192 11.35 -31.28 -12.37
C LEU A 192 10.21 -30.68 -11.52
N MET A 193 9.14 -30.22 -12.16
CA MET A 193 7.96 -29.68 -11.48
C MET A 193 7.22 -30.73 -10.65
N SER A 194 7.09 -31.96 -11.14
CA SER A 194 6.43 -33.05 -10.40
C SER A 194 7.17 -33.48 -9.12
N ARG A 195 8.46 -33.18 -8.97
CA ARG A 195 9.27 -33.52 -7.79
C ARG A 195 9.27 -32.46 -6.70
N GLY A 196 8.99 -31.19 -7.03
CA GLY A 196 9.02 -30.08 -6.06
C GLY A 196 7.69 -29.42 -5.76
N ALA A 197 6.64 -29.71 -6.56
CA ALA A 197 5.40 -28.94 -6.57
C ALA A 197 4.32 -29.27 -5.51
N PRO A 198 4.18 -30.50 -4.93
CA PRO A 198 3.00 -30.79 -4.10
C PRO A 198 2.90 -29.97 -2.83
N GLU A 199 4.03 -29.59 -2.21
CA GLU A 199 4.02 -28.73 -1.02
C GLU A 199 3.81 -27.24 -1.39
N LEU A 200 4.40 -26.81 -2.52
CA LEU A 200 4.23 -25.45 -3.02
C LEU A 200 2.79 -25.20 -3.49
N ASP A 201 2.19 -26.17 -4.21
CA ASP A 201 0.79 -26.11 -4.64
C ASP A 201 -0.17 -26.10 -3.44
N ARG A 202 0.17 -26.82 -2.35
CA ARG A 202 -0.62 -26.79 -1.12
C ARG A 202 -0.51 -25.43 -0.42
N LEU A 203 0.68 -24.82 -0.39
CA LEU A 203 0.91 -23.50 0.19
C LEU A 203 0.25 -22.40 -0.66
N ILE A 204 0.39 -22.46 -1.98
CA ILE A 204 -0.23 -21.52 -2.93
C ILE A 204 -1.76 -21.69 -2.90
N GLY A 205 -2.26 -22.92 -2.81
CA GLY A 205 -3.70 -23.22 -2.67
C GLY A 205 -4.32 -22.75 -1.36
N GLN A 206 -3.52 -22.53 -0.31
CA GLN A 206 -3.97 -21.93 0.96
C GLN A 206 -3.97 -20.40 0.92
N VAL A 207 -3.11 -19.78 0.09
CA VAL A 207 -3.10 -18.32 -0.14
C VAL A 207 -4.07 -17.99 -1.26
N LYS A 208 -5.38 -18.09 -0.95
CA LYS A 208 -6.44 -17.89 -1.94
C LYS A 208 -6.42 -16.50 -2.59
N ASN A 209 -5.81 -15.49 -1.97
CA ASN A 209 -5.82 -14.13 -2.48
C ASN A 209 -4.77 -13.25 -1.77
N GLY A 210 -3.50 -13.33 -2.14
CA GLY A 210 -2.39 -12.59 -1.49
C GLY A 210 -2.38 -11.07 -1.71
N PHE A 211 -3.29 -10.51 -2.52
CA PHE A 211 -3.35 -9.09 -2.85
C PHE A 211 -4.63 -8.40 -2.39
N GLN A 212 -5.62 -9.14 -1.87
CA GLN A 212 -6.81 -8.58 -1.22
C GLN A 212 -6.73 -8.78 0.29
N ASN A 213 -7.38 -7.90 1.04
CA ASN A 213 -7.34 -7.89 2.49
C ASN A 213 -8.74 -8.14 3.08
N ALA A 214 -8.94 -9.31 3.69
CA ALA A 214 -10.20 -9.68 4.31
C ALA A 214 -10.63 -8.71 5.43
N TYR A 215 -9.66 -8.16 6.17
CA TYR A 215 -9.95 -7.19 7.24
C TYR A 215 -10.56 -5.90 6.70
N THR A 216 -10.05 -5.37 5.58
CA THR A 216 -10.61 -4.14 5.01
C THR A 216 -12.00 -4.35 4.42
N PHE A 217 -12.31 -5.54 3.87
CA PHE A 217 -13.67 -5.91 3.49
C PHE A 217 -14.59 -6.06 4.69
N TYR A 218 -14.12 -6.68 5.78
CA TYR A 218 -14.90 -6.75 7.01
C TYR A 218 -15.23 -5.36 7.56
N PHE A 219 -14.23 -4.48 7.63
CA PHE A 219 -14.41 -3.10 8.09
C PHE A 219 -15.37 -2.31 7.20
N SER A 220 -15.25 -2.44 5.89
CA SER A 220 -16.17 -1.86 4.91
C SER A 220 -17.60 -2.35 5.11
N GLY A 221 -17.78 -3.67 5.29
CA GLY A 221 -19.07 -4.28 5.59
C GLY A 221 -19.71 -3.72 6.86
N VAL A 222 -18.91 -3.52 7.93
CA VAL A 222 -19.39 -2.89 9.19
C VAL A 222 -19.89 -1.47 8.94
N LEU A 223 -19.18 -0.68 8.14
CA LEU A 223 -19.59 0.70 7.84
C LEU A 223 -20.87 0.74 6.99
N TYR A 224 -21.00 -0.10 5.98
CA TYR A 224 -22.19 -0.20 5.17
C TYR A 224 -23.40 -0.66 6.00
N GLU A 225 -23.19 -1.66 6.89
CA GLU A 225 -24.25 -2.12 7.81
C GLU A 225 -24.69 -0.99 8.75
N ALA A 226 -23.76 -0.22 9.31
CA ALA A 226 -24.05 0.93 10.17
C ALA A 226 -24.77 2.05 9.41
N ALA A 227 -24.53 2.20 8.11
CA ALA A 227 -25.22 3.14 7.23
C ALA A 227 -26.59 2.65 6.75
N GLY A 228 -26.95 1.39 7.01
CA GLY A 228 -28.18 0.75 6.51
C GLY A 228 -28.06 0.16 5.10
N ASP A 229 -26.88 0.22 4.48
CA ASP A 229 -26.59 -0.32 3.15
C ASP A 229 -26.34 -1.85 3.22
N LEU A 230 -27.33 -2.62 3.63
CA LEU A 230 -27.20 -4.05 3.94
C LEU A 230 -26.75 -4.90 2.74
N ASN A 231 -27.06 -4.48 1.52
CA ASN A 231 -26.62 -5.21 0.32
C ASN A 231 -25.11 -5.04 0.08
N ASP A 232 -24.59 -3.82 0.21
CA ASP A 232 -23.17 -3.56 0.06
C ASP A 232 -22.36 -4.20 1.21
N ALA A 233 -22.91 -4.16 2.44
CA ALA A 233 -22.36 -4.88 3.59
C ALA A 233 -22.25 -6.39 3.31
N TRP A 234 -23.30 -7.00 2.77
CA TRP A 234 -23.32 -8.42 2.41
C TRP A 234 -22.24 -8.78 1.41
N VAL A 235 -22.12 -8.00 0.34
CA VAL A 235 -21.11 -8.22 -0.72
C VAL A 235 -19.71 -8.18 -0.13
N ASP A 236 -19.42 -7.19 0.73
CA ASP A 236 -18.09 -7.04 1.30
C ASP A 236 -17.77 -8.10 2.35
N TYR A 237 -18.73 -8.50 3.18
CA TYR A 237 -18.53 -9.65 4.08
C TYR A 237 -18.33 -10.97 3.30
N GLN A 238 -19.03 -11.19 2.19
CA GLN A 238 -18.79 -12.35 1.33
C GLN A 238 -17.38 -12.34 0.73
N ARG A 239 -16.89 -11.18 0.25
CA ARG A 239 -15.52 -11.03 -0.25
C ARG A 239 -14.49 -11.32 0.83
N GLY A 240 -14.71 -10.80 2.04
CA GLY A 240 -13.85 -11.10 3.19
C GLY A 240 -13.84 -12.59 3.54
N TYR A 241 -15.01 -13.22 3.53
CA TYR A 241 -15.18 -14.65 3.81
C TYR A 241 -14.50 -15.54 2.76
N GLN A 242 -14.56 -15.18 1.48
CA GLN A 242 -13.85 -15.91 0.41
C GLN A 242 -12.32 -15.94 0.64
N ILE A 243 -11.76 -14.91 1.27
CA ILE A 243 -10.33 -14.82 1.59
C ILE A 243 -10.00 -15.55 2.90
N ALA A 244 -10.85 -15.38 3.92
CA ALA A 244 -10.64 -15.90 5.27
C ALA A 244 -11.90 -16.66 5.76
N PRO A 245 -12.20 -17.84 5.20
CA PRO A 245 -13.43 -18.58 5.51
C PRO A 245 -13.52 -19.05 6.97
N ASP A 246 -12.38 -19.24 7.64
CA ASP A 246 -12.33 -19.68 9.05
C ASP A 246 -12.47 -18.51 10.05
N ASN A 247 -12.64 -17.27 9.56
CA ASN A 247 -12.80 -16.10 10.40
C ASN A 247 -14.21 -16.01 10.96
N ARG A 248 -14.35 -16.21 12.28
CA ARG A 248 -15.64 -16.21 12.98
C ARG A 248 -16.39 -14.89 12.86
N SER A 249 -15.71 -13.76 12.91
CA SER A 249 -16.36 -12.44 12.79
C SER A 249 -17.06 -12.26 11.44
N LEU A 250 -16.46 -12.78 10.35
CA LEU A 250 -17.08 -12.77 9.02
C LEU A 250 -18.26 -13.75 8.93
N GLN A 251 -18.12 -14.96 9.52
CA GLN A 251 -19.22 -15.93 9.58
C GLN A 251 -20.41 -15.36 10.35
N ASP A 252 -20.18 -14.79 11.53
CA ASP A 252 -21.24 -14.20 12.37
C ASP A 252 -21.89 -13.00 11.68
N ALA A 253 -21.14 -12.17 10.98
CA ALA A 253 -21.65 -11.03 10.23
C ALA A 253 -22.56 -11.48 9.08
N LEU A 254 -22.16 -12.50 8.32
CA LEU A 254 -22.98 -13.08 7.25
C LEU A 254 -24.25 -13.72 7.77
N LEU A 255 -24.17 -14.50 8.86
CA LEU A 255 -25.34 -15.10 9.51
C LEU A 255 -26.32 -14.03 9.97
N ARG A 256 -25.84 -12.98 10.64
CA ARG A 256 -26.65 -11.85 11.10
C ARG A 256 -27.35 -11.14 9.94
N LEU A 257 -26.59 -10.82 8.88
CA LEU A 257 -27.14 -10.12 7.71
C LEU A 257 -28.14 -10.97 6.92
N ALA A 258 -27.88 -12.28 6.76
CA ALA A 258 -28.84 -13.18 6.12
C ALA A 258 -30.20 -13.20 6.87
N TRP A 259 -30.16 -13.20 8.20
CA TRP A 259 -31.33 -13.08 9.02
C TRP A 259 -32.07 -11.74 8.84
N LEU A 260 -31.31 -10.62 8.88
CA LEU A 260 -31.87 -9.28 8.71
C LEU A 260 -32.49 -9.04 7.33
N ARG A 261 -31.90 -9.62 6.28
CA ARG A 261 -32.36 -9.52 4.89
C ARG A 261 -33.49 -10.50 4.57
N GLY A 262 -33.82 -11.43 5.48
CA GLY A 262 -34.79 -12.51 5.21
C GLY A 262 -34.28 -13.52 4.18
N SER A 263 -33.00 -13.62 3.93
CA SER A 263 -32.38 -14.45 2.90
C SER A 263 -31.62 -15.65 3.50
N ALA A 264 -32.17 -16.28 4.52
CA ALA A 264 -31.55 -17.43 5.18
C ALA A 264 -31.24 -18.63 4.24
N ASP A 265 -31.87 -18.70 3.07
CA ASP A 265 -31.60 -19.74 2.08
C ASP A 265 -30.26 -19.51 1.32
N GLU A 266 -29.80 -18.28 1.24
CA GLU A 266 -28.49 -17.94 0.64
C GLU A 266 -27.29 -18.49 1.44
N LEU A 267 -27.51 -18.90 2.71
CA LEU A 267 -26.49 -19.51 3.55
C LEU A 267 -26.31 -21.01 3.34
N ARG A 268 -27.22 -21.64 2.57
CA ARG A 268 -27.23 -23.09 2.31
C ARG A 268 -26.53 -23.46 1.00
N ALA A 269 -26.25 -22.48 0.16
CA ALA A 269 -25.55 -22.61 -1.12
C ALA A 269 -24.07 -22.34 -0.99
#